data_3fc526ae03131ac1cbc438877360970a
#
_entry.id   3fc526ae03131ac1cbc438877360970a
#
_cell.length_a   1.000
_cell.length_b   1.000
_cell.length_c   1.000
_cell.angle_alpha   90.00
_cell.angle_beta   90.00
_cell.angle_gamma   90.00
#
_symmetry.space_group_name_H-M   'P 1'
#
loop_
_entity.id
_entity.type
_entity.pdbx_description
1 polymer ?
#
loop_
_entity_poly.entity_id
_entity_poly.type
_entity_poly.pdbx_seq_one_letter_code
_entity_poly.pdbx_strand_id
1 'polypeptide(L)'
;VTMGASDYKRPAIQNTVGLYNEYMMFVAPDVDLTDKEILNWYHNKLLVVATFAYFNKTHITYAHSFEWENDDPNDEMIAAFIEFPQILETTAALRCKTGLLKTVACLQVVLLNKQELNKLMEIGPQEFSDFLYPEDDSKPHFLSEQHRSDNF
;
A
#
# COMPACT_ATOMS: atom_id res chain seq x y z
N VAL A 1 4.87 8.36 3.57
CA VAL A 1 4.64 8.68 2.14
C VAL A 1 5.96 8.64 1.40
N THR A 2 5.95 8.02 0.20
CA THR A 2 7.12 8.12 -0.70
C THR A 2 7.23 9.52 -1.32
N MET A 3 8.45 9.88 -1.69
CA MET A 3 8.70 11.05 -2.53
C MET A 3 9.71 10.66 -3.61
N GLY A 4 9.30 10.76 -4.89
CA GLY A 4 10.13 10.42 -6.04
C GLY A 4 9.85 9.04 -6.64
N ALA A 5 8.96 8.22 -6.06
CA ALA A 5 8.51 6.98 -6.70
C ALA A 5 7.85 7.27 -8.07
N SER A 6 7.21 8.41 -8.20
CA SER A 6 6.60 8.90 -9.44
C SER A 6 7.61 9.35 -10.50
N ASP A 7 8.92 9.44 -10.19
CA ASP A 7 9.94 9.81 -11.17
C ASP A 7 10.34 8.62 -12.06
N TYR A 8 10.03 7.40 -11.62
CA TYR A 8 10.26 6.20 -12.41
C TYR A 8 9.09 5.98 -13.37
N LYS A 9 9.36 6.11 -14.68
CA LYS A 9 8.37 5.83 -15.72
C LYS A 9 8.08 4.33 -15.72
N ARG A 10 6.82 4.00 -15.52
CA ARG A 10 6.34 2.62 -15.55
C ARG A 10 5.93 2.19 -16.95
N PRO A 11 5.91 0.87 -17.24
CA PRO A 11 5.34 0.38 -18.49
C PRO A 11 3.90 0.90 -18.66
N ALA A 12 3.61 1.53 -19.81
CA ALA A 12 2.27 1.98 -20.13
C ALA A 12 1.40 0.76 -20.46
N ILE A 13 0.35 0.56 -19.69
CA ILE A 13 -0.78 -0.28 -20.12
C ILE A 13 -1.75 0.66 -20.82
N GLN A 14 -2.19 0.31 -22.03
CA GLN A 14 -3.13 1.12 -22.80
C GLN A 14 -4.36 1.47 -21.95
N ASN A 15 -4.69 2.75 -21.90
CA ASN A 15 -5.86 3.34 -21.23
C ASN A 15 -5.87 3.38 -19.70
N THR A 16 -4.75 3.20 -19.01
CA THR A 16 -4.72 3.38 -17.55
C THR A 16 -4.32 4.80 -17.16
N VAL A 17 -5.18 5.42 -16.36
CA VAL A 17 -4.86 6.65 -15.62
C VAL A 17 -3.91 6.26 -14.50
N GLY A 18 -2.72 6.87 -14.44
CA GLY A 18 -1.80 6.63 -13.33
C GLY A 18 -0.48 5.97 -13.71
N LEU A 19 0.21 6.54 -14.71
CA LEU A 19 1.59 6.14 -15.04
C LEU A 19 2.60 6.48 -13.94
N TYR A 20 2.21 7.32 -12.99
CA TYR A 20 3.05 7.84 -11.92
C TYR A 20 2.31 7.74 -10.60
N ASN A 21 2.88 7.02 -9.64
CA ASN A 21 2.30 6.85 -8.33
C ASN A 21 3.29 7.27 -7.25
N GLU A 22 2.77 7.89 -6.20
CA GLU A 22 3.38 7.92 -4.89
C GLU A 22 2.59 7.00 -3.97
N TYR A 23 3.26 6.50 -2.95
CA TYR A 23 2.66 5.54 -2.02
C TYR A 23 2.65 6.11 -0.62
N MET A 24 1.57 5.85 0.10
CA MET A 24 1.44 6.18 1.51
C MET A 24 1.02 4.95 2.31
N MET A 25 1.38 4.95 3.57
CA MET A 25 1.00 3.93 4.53
C MET A 25 0.45 4.61 5.76
N PHE A 26 -0.64 4.11 6.29
CA PHE A 26 -1.18 4.55 7.56
C PHE A 26 -0.76 3.54 8.62
N VAL A 27 -0.19 4.04 9.69
CA VAL A 27 0.25 3.23 10.84
C VAL A 27 -0.64 3.50 12.04
N ALA A 28 -0.71 2.55 12.96
CA ALA A 28 -1.50 2.71 14.16
C ALA A 28 -0.99 3.90 15.02
N PRO A 29 -1.89 4.63 15.71
CA PRO A 29 -1.51 5.85 16.44
C PRO A 29 -0.55 5.64 17.60
N ASP A 30 -0.46 4.43 18.11
CA ASP A 30 0.41 4.00 19.22
C ASP A 30 1.81 3.57 18.75
N VAL A 31 2.06 3.56 17.45
CA VAL A 31 3.39 3.26 16.90
C VAL A 31 4.33 4.42 17.12
N ASP A 32 5.44 4.17 17.82
CA ASP A 32 6.49 5.17 18.03
C ASP A 32 7.41 5.31 16.80
N LEU A 33 7.05 6.24 15.93
CA LEU A 33 7.86 6.56 14.74
C LEU A 33 9.13 7.37 15.05
N THR A 34 9.40 7.71 16.34
CA THR A 34 10.69 8.28 16.74
C THR A 34 11.75 7.22 16.97
N ASP A 35 11.33 5.97 17.18
CA ASP A 35 12.22 4.81 17.17
C ASP A 35 12.72 4.56 15.75
N LYS A 36 14.06 4.57 15.60
CA LYS A 36 14.70 4.43 14.29
C LYS A 36 14.55 3.05 13.68
N GLU A 37 14.46 2.00 14.49
CA GLU A 37 14.30 0.62 13.98
C GLU A 37 12.90 0.45 13.43
N ILE A 38 11.89 0.92 14.17
CA ILE A 38 10.50 0.92 13.74
C ILE A 38 10.32 1.75 12.47
N LEU A 39 10.82 2.98 12.47
CA LEU A 39 10.73 3.86 11.31
C LEU A 39 11.40 3.25 10.06
N ASN A 40 12.60 2.65 10.23
CA ASN A 40 13.31 2.01 9.13
C ASN A 40 12.56 0.80 8.59
N TRP A 41 11.90 0.02 9.44
CA TRP A 41 11.08 -1.09 9.01
C TRP A 41 9.96 -0.63 8.07
N TYR A 42 9.16 0.37 8.47
CA TYR A 42 8.09 0.94 7.63
C TYR A 42 8.65 1.56 6.34
N HIS A 43 9.78 2.26 6.45
CA HIS A 43 10.45 2.84 5.29
C HIS A 43 10.86 1.76 4.27
N ASN A 44 11.46 0.67 4.74
CA ASN A 44 11.86 -0.45 3.88
C ASN A 44 10.66 -1.10 3.19
N LYS A 45 9.54 -1.32 3.89
CA LYS A 45 8.30 -1.83 3.27
C LYS A 45 7.78 -0.90 2.18
N LEU A 46 7.74 0.40 2.43
CA LEU A 46 7.36 1.38 1.39
C LEU A 46 8.34 1.38 0.21
N LEU A 47 9.63 1.22 0.46
CA LEU A 47 10.65 1.15 -0.59
C LEU A 47 10.46 -0.09 -1.47
N VAL A 48 10.19 -1.26 -0.89
CA VAL A 48 9.87 -2.48 -1.63
C VAL A 48 8.68 -2.24 -2.56
N VAL A 49 7.59 -1.67 -2.05
CA VAL A 49 6.40 -1.37 -2.85
C VAL A 49 6.71 -0.37 -3.96
N ALA A 50 7.40 0.71 -3.64
CA ALA A 50 7.71 1.77 -4.60
C ALA A 50 8.59 1.29 -5.77
N THR A 51 9.47 0.34 -5.50
CA THR A 51 10.43 -0.17 -6.48
C THR A 51 9.96 -1.44 -7.19
N PHE A 52 8.98 -2.16 -6.64
CA PHE A 52 8.50 -3.45 -7.17
C PHE A 52 8.13 -3.36 -8.65
N ALA A 53 7.33 -2.38 -9.03
CA ALA A 53 6.88 -2.22 -10.41
C ALA A 53 8.03 -1.95 -11.38
N TYR A 54 9.06 -1.24 -10.94
CA TYR A 54 10.25 -0.95 -11.74
C TYR A 54 11.08 -2.20 -11.98
N PHE A 55 11.43 -2.93 -10.91
CA PHE A 55 12.29 -4.13 -11.02
C PHE A 55 11.59 -5.28 -11.74
N ASN A 56 10.29 -5.45 -11.51
CA ASN A 56 9.51 -6.52 -12.14
C ASN A 56 8.92 -6.13 -13.51
N LYS A 57 9.20 -4.92 -14.01
CA LYS A 57 8.69 -4.39 -15.29
C LYS A 57 7.18 -4.55 -15.43
N THR A 58 6.47 -4.32 -14.33
CA THR A 58 5.03 -4.48 -14.22
C THR A 58 4.36 -3.17 -13.89
N HIS A 59 3.03 -3.20 -13.80
CA HIS A 59 2.20 -2.07 -13.43
C HIS A 59 1.50 -2.36 -12.10
N ILE A 60 1.53 -1.37 -11.20
CA ILE A 60 0.80 -1.43 -9.94
C ILE A 60 -0.20 -0.30 -9.91
N THR A 61 -1.44 -0.61 -9.59
CA THR A 61 -2.55 0.32 -9.43
C THR A 61 -3.49 -0.16 -8.34
N TYR A 62 -4.61 0.56 -8.14
CA TYR A 62 -5.71 0.16 -7.27
C TYR A 62 -6.12 -1.30 -7.46
N ALA A 63 -6.46 -1.97 -6.38
CA ALA A 63 -6.89 -3.37 -6.28
C ALA A 63 -5.82 -4.42 -6.67
N HIS A 64 -4.57 -4.00 -6.89
CA HIS A 64 -3.48 -4.95 -7.07
C HIS A 64 -2.91 -5.39 -5.73
N SER A 65 -2.51 -6.64 -5.68
CA SER A 65 -1.69 -7.20 -4.59
C SER A 65 -0.46 -7.89 -5.15
N PHE A 66 0.56 -7.99 -4.36
CA PHE A 66 1.78 -8.74 -4.68
C PHE A 66 2.47 -9.14 -3.39
N GLU A 67 3.22 -10.23 -3.45
CA GLU A 67 4.02 -10.74 -2.34
C GLU A 67 5.51 -10.61 -2.65
N TRP A 68 6.32 -10.64 -1.60
CA TRP A 68 7.77 -10.68 -1.66
C TRP A 68 8.33 -11.67 -0.64
N GLU A 69 9.57 -12.08 -0.86
CA GLU A 69 10.31 -12.87 0.11
C GLU A 69 10.92 -11.94 1.18
N ASN A 70 10.71 -12.26 2.46
CA ASN A 70 11.34 -11.57 3.56
C ASN A 70 12.70 -12.21 3.89
N ASP A 71 13.73 -11.37 4.07
CA ASP A 71 15.02 -11.82 4.57
C ASP A 71 14.96 -12.19 6.05
N ASP A 72 14.07 -11.57 6.83
CA ASP A 72 13.82 -11.89 8.23
C ASP A 72 12.61 -12.85 8.35
N PRO A 73 12.83 -14.08 8.83
CA PRO A 73 11.74 -15.06 9.01
C PRO A 73 10.73 -14.68 10.10
N ASN A 74 11.06 -13.72 10.96
CA ASN A 74 10.13 -13.22 11.98
C ASN A 74 9.26 -12.07 11.47
N ASP A 75 9.54 -11.54 10.30
CA ASP A 75 8.74 -10.50 9.69
C ASP A 75 7.54 -11.11 8.97
N GLU A 76 6.37 -11.01 9.56
CA GLU A 76 5.13 -11.62 9.09
C GLU A 76 4.52 -10.91 7.89
N MET A 77 4.91 -9.64 7.64
CA MET A 77 4.34 -8.83 6.56
C MET A 77 5.03 -9.14 5.23
N ILE A 78 4.42 -10.04 4.47
CA ILE A 78 4.97 -10.63 3.24
C ILE A 78 4.35 -10.11 1.96
N ALA A 79 3.29 -9.32 2.05
CA ALA A 79 2.56 -8.84 0.88
C ALA A 79 2.04 -7.41 1.09
N ALA A 80 1.61 -6.81 -0.01
CA ALA A 80 0.89 -5.55 0.00
C ALA A 80 -0.38 -5.65 -0.84
N PHE A 81 -1.42 -4.97 -0.39
CA PHE A 81 -2.60 -4.63 -1.16
C PHE A 81 -2.61 -3.12 -1.42
N ILE A 82 -2.93 -2.74 -2.65
CA ILE A 82 -2.90 -1.34 -3.08
C ILE A 82 -4.32 -0.80 -3.16
N GLU A 83 -4.59 0.21 -2.35
CA GLU A 83 -5.91 0.78 -2.17
C GLU A 83 -5.92 2.29 -2.47
N PHE A 84 -7.09 2.87 -2.68
CA PHE A 84 -7.26 4.31 -2.55
C PHE A 84 -7.37 4.68 -1.07
N PRO A 85 -6.72 5.78 -0.60
CA PRO A 85 -6.81 6.20 0.79
C PRO A 85 -8.21 6.76 1.09
N GLN A 86 -9.15 5.88 1.44
CA GLN A 86 -10.57 6.19 1.66
C GLN A 86 -10.80 7.15 2.84
N ILE A 87 -9.86 7.21 3.80
CA ILE A 87 -9.93 8.14 4.92
C ILE A 87 -9.68 9.61 4.53
N LEU A 88 -9.23 9.87 3.31
CA LEU A 88 -9.07 11.23 2.81
C LEU A 88 -10.39 11.72 2.21
N GLU A 89 -10.97 12.75 2.79
CA GLU A 89 -12.29 13.29 2.43
C GLU A 89 -12.42 13.78 0.99
N THR A 90 -11.30 13.97 0.27
CA THR A 90 -11.34 14.50 -1.09
C THR A 90 -10.51 13.67 -2.06
N THR A 91 -11.15 13.25 -3.14
CA THR A 91 -10.48 12.61 -4.28
C THR A 91 -9.45 13.52 -4.96
N ALA A 92 -9.52 14.83 -4.75
CA ALA A 92 -8.53 15.79 -5.25
C ALA A 92 -7.15 15.60 -4.59
N ALA A 93 -7.11 15.18 -3.32
CA ALA A 93 -5.87 14.85 -2.62
C ALA A 93 -5.17 13.62 -3.19
N LEU A 94 -5.90 12.77 -3.92
CA LEU A 94 -5.40 11.51 -4.49
C LEU A 94 -4.69 11.69 -5.84
N ARG A 95 -4.82 12.86 -6.46
CA ARG A 95 -4.24 13.15 -7.78
C ARG A 95 -3.65 14.54 -7.82
N CYS A 96 -2.31 14.58 -7.88
CA CYS A 96 -1.58 15.84 -8.05
C CYS A 96 -1.14 16.02 -9.49
N LYS A 97 -1.48 17.15 -10.09
CA LYS A 97 -0.90 17.55 -11.38
C LYS A 97 0.48 18.16 -11.16
N THR A 98 1.51 17.53 -11.70
CA THR A 98 2.86 18.07 -11.70
C THR A 98 3.24 18.46 -13.13
N GLY A 99 3.24 19.77 -13.40
CA GLY A 99 3.47 20.29 -14.75
C GLY A 99 2.28 20.08 -15.70
N LEU A 100 2.52 20.24 -17.01
CA LEU A 100 1.46 20.25 -18.03
C LEU A 100 0.86 18.88 -18.36
N LEU A 101 1.61 17.79 -18.15
CA LEU A 101 1.23 16.46 -18.68
C LEU A 101 1.37 15.31 -17.64
N LYS A 102 1.88 15.58 -16.44
CA LYS A 102 2.10 14.53 -15.44
C LYS A 102 1.02 14.61 -14.36
N THR A 103 0.25 13.56 -14.20
CA THR A 103 -0.64 13.36 -13.05
C THR A 103 -0.08 12.25 -12.18
N VAL A 104 0.15 12.55 -10.92
CA VAL A 104 0.62 11.59 -9.90
C VAL A 104 -0.58 11.16 -9.08
N ALA A 105 -0.78 9.85 -8.96
CA ALA A 105 -1.75 9.28 -8.04
C ALA A 105 -1.08 8.94 -6.72
N CYS A 106 -1.71 9.28 -5.59
CA CYS A 106 -1.31 8.81 -4.27
C CYS A 106 -2.12 7.56 -3.94
N LEU A 107 -1.43 6.44 -3.75
CA LEU A 107 -2.04 5.16 -3.44
C LEU A 107 -1.68 4.74 -2.02
N GLN A 108 -2.61 4.14 -1.33
CA GLN A 108 -2.40 3.55 -0.02
C GLN A 108 -1.83 2.16 -0.16
N VAL A 109 -0.85 1.85 0.68
CA VAL A 109 -0.30 0.51 0.87
C VAL A 109 -0.86 -0.05 2.16
N VAL A 110 -1.49 -1.19 2.08
CA VAL A 110 -1.88 -2.01 3.23
C VAL A 110 -0.97 -3.22 3.25
N LEU A 111 -0.18 -3.36 4.31
CA LEU A 111 0.67 -4.55 4.48
C LEU A 111 -0.18 -5.74 4.90
N LEU A 112 0.13 -6.90 4.36
CA LEU A 112 -0.59 -8.13 4.61
C LEU A 112 0.34 -9.23 5.12
N ASN A 113 -0.13 -9.95 6.14
CA ASN A 113 0.42 -11.23 6.51
C ASN A 113 -0.11 -12.35 5.59
N LYS A 114 0.30 -13.60 5.83
CA LYS A 114 -0.11 -14.73 4.98
C LYS A 114 -1.61 -15.06 5.07
N GLN A 115 -2.21 -14.88 6.23
CA GLN A 115 -3.64 -15.16 6.41
C GLN A 115 -4.49 -14.11 5.68
N GLU A 116 -4.14 -12.84 5.79
CA GLU A 116 -4.78 -11.74 5.08
C GLU A 116 -4.65 -11.86 3.56
N LEU A 117 -3.47 -12.24 3.09
CA LEU A 117 -3.28 -12.49 1.66
C LEU A 117 -4.17 -13.65 1.18
N ASN A 118 -4.27 -14.74 1.94
CA ASN A 118 -5.16 -15.85 1.61
C ASN A 118 -6.62 -15.39 1.60
N LYS A 119 -7.03 -14.59 2.59
CA LYS A 119 -8.37 -14.00 2.65
C LYS A 119 -8.66 -13.14 1.42
N LEU A 120 -7.74 -12.26 1.05
CA LEU A 120 -7.86 -11.46 -0.17
C LEU A 120 -8.04 -12.34 -1.42
N MET A 121 -7.28 -13.43 -1.52
CA MET A 121 -7.39 -14.36 -2.65
C MET A 121 -8.70 -15.14 -2.67
N GLU A 122 -9.30 -15.38 -1.50
CA GLU A 122 -10.58 -16.07 -1.35
C GLU A 122 -11.76 -15.17 -1.74
N ILE A 123 -11.85 -13.97 -1.17
CA ILE A 123 -13.02 -13.09 -1.33
C ILE A 123 -12.89 -12.08 -2.48
N GLY A 124 -11.68 -11.86 -2.96
CA GLY A 124 -11.39 -10.90 -4.02
C GLY A 124 -11.17 -9.46 -3.52
N PRO A 125 -10.62 -8.60 -4.38
CA PRO A 125 -10.15 -7.28 -3.97
C PRO A 125 -11.27 -6.33 -3.54
N GLN A 126 -12.47 -6.44 -4.09
CA GLN A 126 -13.58 -5.54 -3.73
C GLN A 126 -14.09 -5.83 -2.32
N GLU A 127 -14.43 -7.10 -2.03
CA GLU A 127 -14.90 -7.49 -0.70
C GLU A 127 -13.79 -7.33 0.35
N PHE A 128 -12.53 -7.49 -0.05
CA PHE A 128 -11.40 -7.23 0.83
C PHE A 128 -11.24 -5.74 1.15
N SER A 129 -11.49 -4.86 0.19
CA SER A 129 -11.52 -3.42 0.44
C SER A 129 -12.60 -3.05 1.47
N ASP A 130 -13.81 -3.59 1.35
CA ASP A 130 -14.89 -3.36 2.31
C ASP A 130 -14.51 -3.89 3.71
N PHE A 131 -13.84 -5.04 3.77
CA PHE A 131 -13.32 -5.61 5.02
C PHE A 131 -12.26 -4.71 5.69
N LEU A 132 -11.43 -4.02 4.93
CA LEU A 132 -10.40 -3.10 5.49
C LEU A 132 -11.00 -1.89 6.20
N TYR A 133 -12.22 -1.50 5.85
CA TYR A 133 -12.92 -0.31 6.36
C TYR A 133 -14.28 -0.70 6.95
N PRO A 134 -14.29 -1.40 8.11
CA PRO A 134 -15.55 -1.81 8.73
C PRO A 134 -16.40 -0.60 9.10
N GLU A 135 -17.73 -0.71 8.91
CA GLU A 135 -18.70 0.34 9.24
C GLU A 135 -18.98 0.45 10.75
N ASP A 136 -18.60 -0.54 11.51
CA ASP A 136 -18.75 -0.58 12.96
C ASP A 136 -17.53 0.05 13.67
N ASP A 137 -17.60 0.18 15.00
CA ASP A 137 -16.50 0.72 15.82
C ASP A 137 -15.31 -0.26 15.98
N SER A 138 -15.21 -1.29 15.16
CA SER A 138 -14.10 -2.22 15.19
C SER A 138 -12.81 -1.55 14.70
N LYS A 139 -11.68 -2.10 15.08
CA LYS A 139 -10.38 -1.56 14.65
C LYS A 139 -10.26 -1.68 13.12
N PRO A 140 -9.91 -0.59 12.44
CA PRO A 140 -9.76 -0.64 10.98
C PRO A 140 -8.56 -1.50 10.59
N HIS A 141 -8.78 -2.43 9.66
CA HIS A 141 -7.75 -3.36 9.19
C HIS A 141 -6.77 -2.76 8.19
N PHE A 142 -7.01 -1.53 7.70
CA PHE A 142 -6.12 -0.86 6.76
C PHE A 142 -4.85 -0.28 7.41
N LEU A 143 -4.78 -0.22 8.75
CA LEU A 143 -3.59 0.27 9.46
C LEU A 143 -2.47 -0.77 9.36
N SER A 144 -1.28 -0.33 8.96
CA SER A 144 -0.10 -1.19 8.88
C SER A 144 0.56 -1.32 10.26
N GLU A 145 0.78 -2.55 10.69
CA GLU A 145 1.42 -2.92 11.95
C GLU A 145 2.53 -3.94 11.67
N GLN A 146 3.58 -3.95 12.50
CA GLN A 146 4.65 -4.95 12.37
C GLN A 146 4.17 -6.35 12.74
N HIS A 147 3.33 -6.44 13.78
CA HIS A 147 2.70 -7.67 14.23
C HIS A 147 1.21 -7.40 14.32
N ARG A 148 0.46 -8.19 13.62
CA ARG A 148 -1.00 -8.11 13.66
C ARG A 148 -1.52 -9.35 14.35
N SER A 149 -2.22 -9.16 15.50
CA SER A 149 -2.87 -10.29 16.16
C SER A 149 -3.92 -10.92 15.23
N ASP A 150 -3.90 -12.25 15.16
CA ASP A 150 -4.83 -13.06 14.38
C ASP A 150 -6.27 -12.86 14.88
N ASN A 151 -6.94 -11.85 14.37
CA ASN A 151 -8.37 -11.59 14.64
C ASN A 151 -9.16 -11.69 13.32
N PHE A 152 -8.96 -12.81 12.61
CA PHE A 152 -9.76 -13.18 11.45
C PHE A 152 -10.70 -14.35 11.78
#